data_475300984fb3a0b22f034d897463d98b
#
_entry.id   475300984fb3a0b22f034d897463d98b
#
_cell.length_a   1.000
_cell.length_b   1.000
_cell.length_c   1.000
_cell.angle_alpha   90.00
_cell.angle_beta   90.00
_cell.angle_gamma   90.00
#
_symmetry.space_group_name_H-M   'P 1'
#
loop_
_entity.id
_entity.type
_entity.pdbx_description
1 polymer ?
#
loop_
_entity_poly.entity_id
_entity_poly.type
_entity_poly.pdbx_seq_one_letter_code
_entity_poly.pdbx_strand_id
1 'polypeptide(L)'
;TMLEFLILTAARSGEVRAMTWDEVDLVDCVWTVPAERMKANAAHRVPLSGRAIEILEGQKELAKHPDLVFPSQGGSVPSDMILTKFLRDQKVASSEKGRVATAHGFRSSFRDWASENGYARDYAERALAHTVSNQTEAAYHRTDLLEQRRGMMEAWARYVCGMGADNDKVVSISREALSAN
;
A
#
# COMPACT_ATOMS: atom_id res chain seq x y z
N THR A 1 1.24 8.47 11.34
CA THR A 1 0.38 7.27 11.39
C THR A 1 -0.48 7.13 10.13
N MET A 2 -1.45 8.03 9.83
CA MET A 2 -2.31 7.93 8.64
C MET A 2 -1.52 7.94 7.31
N LEU A 3 -0.50 8.80 7.17
CA LEU A 3 0.36 8.83 5.98
C LEU A 3 1.15 7.53 5.84
N GLU A 4 1.70 7.01 6.94
CA GLU A 4 2.43 5.75 6.95
C GLU A 4 1.52 4.59 6.50
N PHE A 5 0.31 4.49 7.03
CA PHE A 5 -0.67 3.51 6.61
C PHE A 5 -1.01 3.62 5.12
N LEU A 6 -1.18 4.84 4.60
CA LEU A 6 -1.39 5.10 3.19
C LEU A 6 -0.23 4.56 2.33
N ILE A 7 1.01 4.80 2.75
CA ILE A 7 2.20 4.33 2.02
C ILE A 7 2.25 2.81 2.04
N LEU A 8 2.09 2.19 3.22
CA LEU A 8 2.13 0.74 3.41
C LEU A 8 1.08 -0.01 2.59
N THR A 9 -0.10 0.57 2.43
CA THR A 9 -1.22 -0.04 1.69
C THR A 9 -1.26 0.35 0.22
N ALA A 10 -0.45 1.31 -0.20
CA ALA A 10 -0.50 1.94 -1.51
C ALA A 10 -1.92 2.42 -1.91
N ALA A 11 -2.79 2.69 -0.93
CA ALA A 11 -4.17 3.11 -1.13
C ALA A 11 -4.28 4.58 -1.55
N ARG A 12 -5.46 5.01 -2.02
CA ARG A 12 -5.72 6.42 -2.32
C ARG A 12 -6.01 7.20 -1.04
N SER A 13 -5.62 8.46 -1.03
CA SER A 13 -5.84 9.36 0.11
C SER A 13 -7.30 9.38 0.59
N GLY A 14 -8.26 9.43 -0.33
CA GLY A 14 -9.68 9.40 0.00
C GLY A 14 -10.14 8.09 0.64
N GLU A 15 -9.56 6.96 0.22
CA GLU A 15 -9.87 5.65 0.76
C GLU A 15 -9.42 5.56 2.24
N VAL A 16 -8.18 5.98 2.54
CA VAL A 16 -7.62 5.93 3.91
C VAL A 16 -8.29 6.95 4.83
N ARG A 17 -8.52 8.17 4.36
CA ARG A 17 -9.13 9.23 5.20
C ARG A 17 -10.52 8.88 5.72
N ALA A 18 -11.31 8.19 4.91
CA ALA A 18 -12.66 7.79 5.25
C ALA A 18 -12.78 6.32 5.68
N MET A 19 -11.67 5.69 6.05
CA MET A 19 -11.61 4.30 6.53
C MET A 19 -12.38 4.16 7.84
N THR A 20 -13.21 3.12 7.90
CA THR A 20 -14.00 2.77 9.08
C THR A 20 -13.60 1.40 9.64
N TRP A 21 -13.93 1.16 10.91
CA TRP A 21 -13.54 -0.08 11.60
C TRP A 21 -14.26 -1.32 11.09
N ASP A 22 -15.47 -1.18 10.58
CA ASP A 22 -16.26 -2.25 9.97
C ASP A 22 -15.68 -2.75 8.64
N GLU A 23 -14.76 -1.99 8.02
CA GLU A 23 -14.01 -2.39 6.82
C GLU A 23 -12.80 -3.26 7.13
N VAL A 24 -12.41 -3.40 8.43
CA VAL A 24 -11.15 -4.02 8.85
C VAL A 24 -11.39 -5.38 9.47
N ASP A 25 -10.83 -6.39 8.86
CA ASP A 25 -10.70 -7.73 9.43
C ASP A 25 -9.27 -7.93 9.94
N LEU A 26 -9.10 -7.83 11.27
CA LEU A 26 -7.80 -8.04 11.90
C LEU A 26 -7.42 -9.52 12.02
N VAL A 27 -8.39 -10.44 11.92
CA VAL A 27 -8.13 -11.89 11.95
C VAL A 27 -7.55 -12.34 10.63
N ASP A 28 -8.21 -11.96 9.53
CA ASP A 28 -7.73 -12.26 8.19
C ASP A 28 -6.68 -11.27 7.68
N CYS A 29 -6.36 -10.22 8.46
CA CYS A 29 -5.43 -9.16 8.08
C CYS A 29 -5.80 -8.54 6.72
N VAL A 30 -7.05 -8.12 6.56
CA VAL A 30 -7.60 -7.54 5.34
C VAL A 30 -8.38 -6.26 5.65
N TRP A 31 -8.15 -5.23 4.85
CA TRP A 31 -9.01 -4.07 4.77
C TRP A 31 -9.83 -4.13 3.48
N THR A 32 -11.15 -4.07 3.58
CA THR A 32 -12.06 -4.09 2.42
C THR A 32 -12.67 -2.73 2.22
N VAL A 33 -12.21 -2.00 1.19
CA VAL A 33 -12.82 -0.74 0.78
C VAL A 33 -14.11 -1.05 0.03
N PRO A 34 -15.28 -0.59 0.50
CA PRO A 34 -16.55 -0.90 -0.16
C PRO A 34 -16.70 -0.24 -1.54
N ALA A 35 -17.52 -0.82 -2.39
CA ALA A 35 -17.66 -0.43 -3.79
C ALA A 35 -18.05 1.05 -3.96
N GLU A 36 -18.89 1.57 -3.07
CA GLU A 36 -19.42 2.94 -3.08
C GLU A 36 -18.31 3.99 -2.94
N ARG A 37 -17.20 3.62 -2.32
CA ARG A 37 -16.02 4.49 -2.13
C ARG A 37 -14.96 4.30 -3.19
N MET A 38 -15.13 3.33 -4.08
CA MET A 38 -14.18 3.00 -5.13
C MET A 38 -14.57 3.63 -6.46
N LYS A 39 -13.59 4.23 -7.16
CA LYS A 39 -13.82 4.82 -8.49
C LYS A 39 -14.37 3.80 -9.51
N ALA A 40 -14.01 2.54 -9.37
CA ALA A 40 -14.45 1.46 -10.25
C ALA A 40 -15.80 0.84 -9.85
N ASN A 41 -16.44 1.33 -8.79
CA ASN A 41 -17.68 0.79 -8.21
C ASN A 41 -17.59 -0.74 -7.97
N ALA A 42 -16.43 -1.22 -7.52
CA ALA A 42 -16.17 -2.60 -7.13
C ALA A 42 -15.37 -2.59 -5.82
N ALA A 43 -15.75 -3.42 -4.86
CA ALA A 43 -15.05 -3.52 -3.59
C ALA A 43 -13.58 -3.90 -3.81
N HIS A 44 -12.69 -3.35 -2.99
CA HIS A 44 -11.27 -3.59 -3.07
C HIS A 44 -10.72 -4.12 -1.75
N ARG A 45 -10.19 -5.35 -1.77
CA ARG A 45 -9.54 -5.97 -0.62
C ARG A 45 -8.05 -5.66 -0.64
N VAL A 46 -7.56 -5.12 0.47
CA VAL A 46 -6.15 -4.74 0.68
C VAL A 46 -5.57 -5.67 1.73
N PRO A 47 -4.60 -6.53 1.40
CA PRO A 47 -3.90 -7.33 2.41
C PRO A 47 -3.03 -6.41 3.24
N LEU A 48 -3.15 -6.54 4.56
CA LEU A 48 -2.43 -5.72 5.54
C LEU A 48 -1.13 -6.41 5.94
N SER A 49 -0.03 -5.68 5.87
CA SER A 49 1.26 -6.09 6.40
C SER A 49 1.28 -6.03 7.92
N GLY A 50 2.23 -6.72 8.57
CA GLY A 50 2.40 -6.67 10.02
C GLY A 50 2.47 -5.22 10.54
N ARG A 51 3.23 -4.34 9.89
CA ARG A 51 3.32 -2.93 10.28
C ARG A 51 2.00 -2.17 10.13
N ALA A 52 1.21 -2.48 9.11
CA ALA A 52 -0.11 -1.87 8.94
C ALA A 52 -1.07 -2.31 10.06
N ILE A 53 -1.01 -3.57 10.48
CA ILE A 53 -1.77 -4.08 11.62
C ILE A 53 -1.39 -3.37 12.92
N GLU A 54 -0.09 -3.25 13.23
CA GLU A 54 0.40 -2.51 14.41
C GLU A 54 -0.17 -1.08 14.46
N ILE A 55 -0.22 -0.40 13.31
CA ILE A 55 -0.81 0.93 13.22
C ILE A 55 -2.30 0.90 13.58
N LEU A 56 -3.06 -0.07 13.07
CA LEU A 56 -4.49 -0.19 13.36
C LEU A 56 -4.75 -0.52 14.83
N GLU A 57 -3.99 -1.44 15.40
CA GLU A 57 -4.08 -1.78 16.82
C GLU A 57 -3.82 -0.55 17.70
N GLY A 58 -2.75 0.21 17.42
CA GLY A 58 -2.49 1.46 18.12
C GLY A 58 -3.57 2.52 17.93
N GLN A 59 -4.24 2.59 16.77
CA GLN A 59 -5.38 3.49 16.58
C GLN A 59 -6.62 3.01 17.38
N LYS A 60 -6.82 1.70 17.47
CA LYS A 60 -7.92 1.10 18.25
C LYS A 60 -7.77 1.36 19.74
N GLU A 61 -6.55 1.24 20.26
CA GLU A 61 -6.25 1.56 21.67
C GLU A 61 -6.50 3.05 21.99
N LEU A 62 -6.23 3.96 21.04
CA LEU A 62 -6.49 5.38 21.23
C LEU A 62 -8.00 5.72 21.27
N ALA A 63 -8.85 4.86 20.74
CA ALA A 63 -10.33 4.94 20.77
C ALA A 63 -10.91 6.34 20.48
N LYS A 64 -10.33 7.07 19.54
CA LYS A 64 -10.68 8.48 19.25
C LYS A 64 -12.04 8.67 18.60
N HIS A 65 -12.56 7.65 17.94
CA HIS A 65 -13.85 7.68 17.25
C HIS A 65 -14.44 6.26 17.16
N PRO A 66 -15.76 6.09 17.33
CA PRO A 66 -16.37 4.77 17.28
C PRO A 66 -16.25 4.11 15.89
N ASP A 67 -16.38 4.90 14.82
CA ASP A 67 -16.45 4.36 13.47
C ASP A 67 -15.16 4.62 12.66
N LEU A 68 -14.60 5.84 12.72
CA LEU A 68 -13.44 6.22 11.90
C LEU A 68 -12.13 5.72 12.48
N VAL A 69 -11.29 5.12 11.64
CA VAL A 69 -9.92 4.70 12.00
C VAL A 69 -8.99 5.91 12.20
N PHE A 70 -9.09 6.90 11.31
CA PHE A 70 -8.24 8.10 11.32
C PHE A 70 -9.10 9.38 11.41
N PRO A 71 -9.77 9.65 12.55
CA PRO A 71 -10.58 10.86 12.68
C PRO A 71 -9.72 12.12 12.74
N SER A 72 -10.27 13.24 12.29
CA SER A 72 -9.72 14.57 12.56
C SER A 72 -9.83 14.90 14.05
N GLN A 73 -9.22 16.00 14.49
CA GLN A 73 -9.37 16.48 15.87
C GLN A 73 -10.84 16.76 16.25
N GLY A 74 -11.67 17.13 15.28
CA GLY A 74 -13.10 17.34 15.47
C GLY A 74 -13.98 16.11 15.29
N GLY A 75 -13.41 14.90 15.18
CA GLY A 75 -14.15 13.65 15.04
C GLY A 75 -14.78 13.42 13.65
N SER A 76 -14.40 14.18 12.65
CA SER A 76 -14.88 14.02 11.26
C SER A 76 -13.82 13.39 10.36
N VAL A 77 -14.21 13.01 9.15
CA VAL A 77 -13.26 12.60 8.11
C VAL A 77 -12.28 13.75 7.84
N PRO A 78 -10.95 13.49 7.90
CA PRO A 78 -9.95 14.52 7.63
C PRO A 78 -10.09 15.12 6.23
N SER A 79 -9.72 16.39 6.08
CA SER A 79 -9.78 17.09 4.79
C SER A 79 -8.89 16.41 3.73
N ASP A 80 -9.22 16.56 2.45
CA ASP A 80 -8.45 16.02 1.32
C ASP A 80 -7.02 16.62 1.23
N MET A 81 -6.84 17.80 1.79
CA MET A 81 -5.55 18.49 1.81
C MET A 81 -4.64 18.09 2.97
N ILE A 82 -5.11 17.29 3.96
CA ILE A 82 -4.36 17.04 5.20
C ILE A 82 -2.97 16.43 4.94
N LEU A 83 -2.91 15.41 4.08
CA LEU A 83 -1.64 14.76 3.75
C LEU A 83 -0.75 15.64 2.87
N THR A 84 -1.35 16.33 1.90
CA THR A 84 -0.62 17.27 1.05
C THR A 84 -0.03 18.42 1.85
N LYS A 85 -0.81 18.98 2.79
CA LYS A 85 -0.33 20.02 3.70
C LYS A 85 0.80 19.50 4.56
N PHE A 86 0.64 18.34 5.19
CA PHE A 86 1.68 17.73 6.02
C PHE A 86 3.00 17.54 5.26
N LEU A 87 2.95 16.94 4.06
CA LEU A 87 4.15 16.72 3.24
C LEU A 87 4.83 18.03 2.84
N ARG A 88 4.04 19.07 2.55
CA ARG A 88 4.56 20.41 2.22
C ARG A 88 5.19 21.09 3.43
N ASP A 89 4.53 21.06 4.58
CA ASP A 89 5.02 21.67 5.82
C ASP A 89 6.33 20.99 6.28
N GLN A 90 6.45 19.67 6.09
CA GLN A 90 7.67 18.90 6.36
C GLN A 90 8.71 18.99 5.24
N LYS A 91 8.42 19.68 4.14
CA LYS A 91 9.31 19.81 2.97
C LYS A 91 9.84 18.47 2.46
N VAL A 92 9.02 17.43 2.50
CA VAL A 92 9.40 16.09 2.04
C VAL A 92 9.75 16.14 0.57
N ALA A 93 11.00 15.86 0.21
CA ALA A 93 11.44 15.92 -1.18
C ALA A 93 10.80 14.82 -2.03
N SER A 94 10.44 15.15 -3.26
CA SER A 94 10.07 14.20 -4.30
C SER A 94 11.33 13.67 -5.00
N SER A 95 11.22 12.54 -5.69
CA SER A 95 12.22 12.09 -6.66
C SER A 95 12.45 13.09 -7.80
N GLU A 96 11.45 13.91 -8.11
CA GLU A 96 11.58 15.01 -9.07
C GLU A 96 12.24 16.22 -8.42
N LYS A 97 13.36 16.68 -9.00
CA LYS A 97 14.13 17.81 -8.48
C LYS A 97 13.26 19.07 -8.31
N GLY A 98 13.28 19.64 -7.11
CA GLY A 98 12.58 20.89 -6.78
C GLY A 98 11.08 20.72 -6.48
N ARG A 99 10.57 19.49 -6.43
CA ARG A 99 9.18 19.20 -6.04
C ARG A 99 9.07 18.59 -4.65
N VAL A 100 7.94 18.80 -4.02
CA VAL A 100 7.53 18.16 -2.77
C VAL A 100 6.79 16.87 -3.08
N ALA A 101 7.03 15.84 -2.28
CA ALA A 101 6.31 14.57 -2.39
C ALA A 101 4.79 14.76 -2.21
N THR A 102 4.02 13.90 -2.86
CA THR A 102 2.55 13.89 -2.76
C THR A 102 2.06 12.53 -2.31
N ALA A 103 0.89 12.48 -1.67
CA ALA A 103 0.26 11.22 -1.29
C ALA A 103 0.05 10.30 -2.51
N HIS A 104 -0.24 10.85 -3.68
CA HIS A 104 -0.37 10.09 -4.92
C HIS A 104 0.98 9.58 -5.43
N GLY A 105 2.07 10.35 -5.26
CA GLY A 105 3.42 9.97 -5.67
C GLY A 105 3.89 8.67 -5.03
N PHE A 106 3.50 8.39 -3.78
CA PHE A 106 3.86 7.12 -3.12
C PHE A 106 3.27 5.88 -3.80
N ARG A 107 2.16 6.02 -4.50
CA ARG A 107 1.59 4.92 -5.30
C ARG A 107 2.44 4.65 -6.55
N SER A 108 3.02 5.69 -7.15
CA SER A 108 3.99 5.53 -8.23
C SER A 108 5.25 4.85 -7.71
N SER A 109 5.79 5.30 -6.56
CA SER A 109 6.94 4.66 -5.93
C SER A 109 6.71 3.18 -5.61
N PHE A 110 5.52 2.80 -5.12
CA PHE A 110 5.16 1.41 -4.91
C PHE A 110 5.18 0.61 -6.22
N ARG A 111 4.61 1.16 -7.30
CA ARG A 111 4.57 0.50 -8.60
C ARG A 111 5.96 0.29 -9.18
N ASP A 112 6.81 1.32 -9.10
CA ASP A 112 8.20 1.27 -9.59
C ASP A 112 8.99 0.24 -8.78
N TRP A 113 8.90 0.28 -7.45
CA TRP A 113 9.50 -0.70 -6.55
C TRP A 113 9.05 -2.14 -6.88
N ALA A 114 7.76 -2.36 -7.08
CA ALA A 114 7.25 -3.70 -7.41
C ALA A 114 7.84 -4.22 -8.73
N SER A 115 7.95 -3.34 -9.73
CA SER A 115 8.57 -3.66 -11.03
C SER A 115 10.05 -3.98 -10.88
N GLU A 116 10.81 -3.18 -10.13
CA GLU A 116 12.25 -3.35 -9.89
C GLU A 116 12.56 -4.62 -9.08
N ASN A 117 11.64 -5.06 -8.22
CA ASN A 117 11.78 -6.27 -7.43
C ASN A 117 11.15 -7.52 -8.08
N GLY A 118 10.82 -7.46 -9.37
CA GLY A 118 10.39 -8.61 -10.17
C GLY A 118 8.97 -9.12 -9.89
N TYR A 119 8.13 -8.33 -9.23
CA TYR A 119 6.73 -8.70 -9.03
C TYR A 119 5.95 -8.61 -10.35
N ALA A 120 5.06 -9.59 -10.57
CA ALA A 120 4.20 -9.58 -11.73
C ALA A 120 3.36 -8.29 -11.77
N ARG A 121 3.29 -7.67 -12.95
CA ARG A 121 2.53 -6.43 -13.17
C ARG A 121 1.11 -6.50 -12.62
N ASP A 122 0.44 -7.65 -12.79
CA ASP A 122 -0.92 -7.87 -12.33
C ASP A 122 -1.07 -7.71 -10.80
N TYR A 123 -0.06 -8.09 -10.03
CA TYR A 123 -0.12 -7.93 -8.57
C TYR A 123 -0.11 -6.45 -8.18
N ALA A 124 0.79 -5.67 -8.79
CA ALA A 124 0.89 -4.24 -8.52
C ALA A 124 -0.37 -3.47 -9.00
N GLU A 125 -0.86 -3.76 -10.21
CA GLU A 125 -2.08 -3.12 -10.74
C GLU A 125 -3.31 -3.42 -9.87
N ARG A 126 -3.44 -4.67 -9.38
CA ARG A 126 -4.52 -5.03 -8.45
C ARG A 126 -4.35 -4.40 -7.07
N ALA A 127 -3.13 -4.33 -6.54
CA ALA A 127 -2.88 -3.65 -5.28
C ALA A 127 -3.25 -2.15 -5.37
N LEU A 128 -3.01 -1.54 -6.52
CA LEU A 128 -3.38 -0.15 -6.80
C LEU A 128 -4.87 0.03 -7.18
N ALA A 129 -5.67 -1.01 -7.23
CA ALA A 129 -7.05 -0.97 -7.73
C ALA A 129 -7.14 -0.21 -9.07
N HIS A 130 -6.20 -0.50 -9.98
CA HIS A 130 -6.27 0.00 -11.35
C HIS A 130 -7.26 -0.84 -12.14
N THR A 131 -8.14 -0.19 -12.89
CA THR A 131 -9.04 -0.87 -13.83
C THR A 131 -8.23 -1.39 -15.00
N VAL A 132 -8.38 -2.69 -15.30
CA VAL A 132 -7.84 -3.27 -16.53
C VAL A 132 -8.65 -2.68 -17.68
N SER A 133 -8.00 -1.87 -18.51
CA SER A 133 -8.66 -1.15 -19.62
C SER A 133 -9.10 -2.07 -20.77
N ASN A 134 -8.60 -3.31 -20.81
CA ASN A 134 -8.93 -4.27 -21.85
C ASN A 134 -10.04 -5.22 -21.34
N GLN A 135 -11.23 -5.14 -21.93
CA GLN A 135 -12.37 -6.02 -21.61
C GLN A 135 -12.04 -7.52 -21.76
N THR A 136 -11.16 -7.86 -22.70
CA THR A 136 -10.72 -9.24 -22.91
C THR A 136 -9.85 -9.73 -21.74
N GLU A 137 -8.93 -8.91 -21.24
CA GLU A 137 -8.14 -9.22 -20.04
C GLU A 137 -9.01 -9.27 -18.78
N ALA A 138 -9.99 -8.39 -18.64
CA ALA A 138 -10.90 -8.37 -17.51
C ALA A 138 -11.69 -9.69 -17.37
N ALA A 139 -12.04 -10.35 -18.47
CA ALA A 139 -12.72 -11.63 -18.48
C ALA A 139 -11.87 -12.81 -17.95
N TYR A 140 -10.54 -12.71 -18.06
CA TYR A 140 -9.60 -13.71 -17.54
C TYR A 140 -9.24 -13.48 -16.06
N HIS A 141 -9.51 -12.32 -15.52
CA HIS A 141 -9.13 -11.92 -14.17
C HIS A 141 -10.25 -12.15 -13.14
N ARG A 142 -10.58 -13.42 -12.86
CA ARG A 142 -11.66 -13.80 -11.93
C ARG A 142 -11.31 -13.66 -10.45
N THR A 143 -10.03 -13.50 -10.10
CA THR A 143 -9.57 -13.37 -8.72
C THR A 143 -8.87 -12.04 -8.49
N ASP A 144 -8.92 -11.52 -7.27
CA ASP A 144 -8.19 -10.31 -6.88
C ASP A 144 -6.74 -10.59 -6.46
N LEU A 145 -6.31 -11.86 -6.53
CA LEU A 145 -4.96 -12.33 -6.17
C LEU A 145 -4.56 -11.92 -4.74
N LEU A 146 -5.49 -11.93 -3.79
CA LEU A 146 -5.28 -11.48 -2.43
C LEU A 146 -4.05 -12.17 -1.79
N GLU A 147 -3.99 -13.50 -1.87
CA GLU A 147 -2.93 -14.27 -1.22
C GLU A 147 -1.54 -13.99 -1.84
N GLN A 148 -1.48 -13.86 -3.15
CA GLN A 148 -0.24 -13.51 -3.84
C GLN A 148 0.22 -12.08 -3.51
N ARG A 149 -0.73 -11.16 -3.31
CA ARG A 149 -0.44 -9.79 -2.90
C ARG A 149 0.04 -9.67 -1.44
N ARG A 150 -0.31 -10.60 -0.53
CA ARG A 150 0.16 -10.58 0.86
C ARG A 150 1.70 -10.52 0.94
N GLY A 151 2.38 -11.43 0.26
CA GLY A 151 3.84 -11.47 0.24
C GLY A 151 4.46 -10.18 -0.32
N MET A 152 3.87 -9.63 -1.38
CA MET A 152 4.32 -8.37 -1.97
C MET A 152 4.13 -7.18 -1.01
N MET A 153 2.96 -7.07 -0.36
CA MET A 153 2.69 -5.96 0.56
C MET A 153 3.55 -6.04 1.83
N GLU A 154 3.85 -7.25 2.30
CA GLU A 154 4.78 -7.45 3.42
C GLU A 154 6.22 -7.06 3.04
N ALA A 155 6.68 -7.42 1.84
CA ALA A 155 7.99 -7.03 1.34
C ALA A 155 8.08 -5.50 1.13
N TRP A 156 7.02 -4.89 0.62
CA TRP A 156 6.91 -3.44 0.51
C TRP A 156 7.00 -2.75 1.88
N ALA A 157 6.28 -3.27 2.87
CA ALA A 157 6.32 -2.72 4.23
C ALA A 157 7.74 -2.80 4.81
N ARG A 158 8.44 -3.91 4.67
CA ARG A 158 9.84 -4.04 5.09
C ARG A 158 10.73 -3.02 4.41
N TYR A 159 10.59 -2.82 3.11
CA TYR A 159 11.33 -1.81 2.36
C TYR A 159 11.07 -0.40 2.89
N VAL A 160 9.79 -0.03 3.06
CA VAL A 160 9.38 1.30 3.55
C VAL A 160 9.88 1.57 4.97
N CYS A 161 9.83 0.57 5.84
CA CYS A 161 10.26 0.69 7.23
C CYS A 161 11.78 0.59 7.42
N GLY A 162 12.56 0.45 6.35
CA GLY A 162 14.01 0.28 6.44
C GLY A 162 14.44 -1.05 7.08
N MET A 163 13.53 -2.03 7.20
CA MET A 163 13.81 -3.37 7.72
C MET A 163 14.32 -4.30 6.62
N GLY A 164 14.72 -3.75 5.49
CA GLY A 164 15.22 -4.49 4.34
C GLY A 164 16.68 -4.21 4.11
N ALA A 165 17.55 -4.99 4.68
CA ALA A 165 18.77 -5.55 4.15
C ALA A 165 19.55 -6.25 5.29
N ASP A 166 18.98 -7.26 5.91
CA ASP A 166 19.83 -8.36 6.30
C ASP A 166 20.33 -8.97 5.00
N ASN A 167 21.65 -8.91 4.85
CA ASN A 167 22.41 -9.46 3.74
C ASN A 167 22.09 -10.95 3.54
N ASP A 168 21.01 -11.28 2.86
CA ASP A 168 20.97 -12.48 2.08
C ASP A 168 21.93 -12.26 0.91
N LYS A 169 23.18 -12.61 1.16
CA LYS A 169 24.23 -12.65 0.16
C LYS A 169 23.68 -13.35 -1.07
N VAL A 170 23.47 -12.58 -2.12
CA VAL A 170 23.40 -13.10 -3.46
C VAL A 170 24.76 -13.77 -3.68
N VAL A 171 24.80 -15.09 -3.51
CA VAL A 171 25.96 -15.88 -3.89
C VAL A 171 25.98 -15.84 -5.40
N SER A 172 26.81 -14.96 -5.97
CA SER A 172 27.09 -14.98 -7.39
C SER A 172 27.70 -16.34 -7.70
N ILE A 173 26.96 -17.17 -8.44
CA ILE A 173 27.48 -18.44 -8.97
C ILE A 173 28.47 -18.04 -10.05
N SER A 174 29.76 -18.02 -9.67
CA SER A 174 30.86 -17.83 -10.62
C SER A 174 30.84 -19.00 -11.59
N ARG A 175 30.86 -18.68 -12.87
CA ARG A 175 30.80 -19.61 -14.02
C ARG A 175 32.10 -20.38 -14.25
N GLU A 176 32.97 -20.51 -13.25
CA GLU A 176 34.31 -21.09 -13.38
C GLU A 176 34.42 -22.58 -13.05
N ALA A 177 33.32 -23.30 -12.82
CA ALA A 177 33.39 -24.75 -12.49
C ALA A 177 32.99 -25.69 -13.63
N LEU A 178 32.98 -25.25 -14.90
CA LEU A 178 32.62 -26.12 -16.04
C LEU A 178 33.72 -26.21 -17.13
N SER A 179 34.97 -25.98 -16.77
CA SER A 179 36.11 -26.23 -17.68
C SER A 179 37.22 -27.02 -17.01
N ALA A 180 36.89 -28.21 -16.52
CA ALA A 180 37.90 -29.24 -16.19
C ALA A 180 37.20 -30.61 -16.21
N ASN A 181 37.06 -31.17 -17.40
CA ASN A 181 37.31 -32.58 -17.78
C ASN A 181 36.94 -32.79 -19.26
#